data_d41421053da119ad71ec29e27628c872
#
_entry.id   d41421053da119ad71ec29e27628c872
#
_cell.length_a   1.000
_cell.length_b   1.000
_cell.length_c   1.000
_cell.angle_alpha   90.00
_cell.angle_beta   90.00
_cell.angle_gamma   90.00
#
_symmetry.space_group_name_H-M   'P 1'
#
loop_
_entity.id
_entity.type
_entity.pdbx_description
1 polymer ?
#
loop_
_entity_poly.entity_id
_entity_poly.type
_entity_poly.pdbx_seq_one_letter_code
_entity_poly.pdbx_strand_id
1 'polypeptide(L)'
;FGYGSLVIPVSLQETSSDKLYEKLKKVQYKYNVDIHSVSSGLSSSGVDLGSRYVSPLTMPKAMMIIGTGVRSYEAGEVWHLLDQRVGMPITKIPIRNFDNISMDSYNTLVMVSGNYKFNDNQLNKIKSWVEKGNTIIGIAGASKYLIDKKLVSEALVKDEKEKDIVHKSYVNAQENRGKEQIGGVILNSIVDLTHPLGFGYEDSFVPVYKNNSVWLSPSKNEYSSVVRYSKDALIDGFMTEKNKEKLEKSVSLVVSKVGRGIAILFADNPNFRGSWYGTNRLFLNAIFLRNKIYVP
;
A
#
# COMPACT_ATOMS: atom_id res chain seq x y z
N PHE A 1 -27.02 -1.94 5.66
CA PHE A 1 -25.91 -1.76 4.72
C PHE A 1 -24.62 -2.30 5.35
N GLY A 2 -23.85 -3.11 4.59
CA GLY A 2 -22.58 -3.65 5.04
C GLY A 2 -21.47 -2.59 5.11
N TYR A 3 -20.39 -2.88 5.84
CA TYR A 3 -19.19 -2.04 5.84
C TYR A 3 -18.63 -1.93 4.41
N GLY A 4 -18.22 -0.71 4.03
CA GLY A 4 -17.71 -0.41 2.70
C GLY A 4 -18.78 -0.09 1.66
N SER A 5 -20.09 -0.11 2.01
CA SER A 5 -21.14 0.38 1.13
C SER A 5 -20.91 1.84 0.75
N LEU A 6 -20.99 2.16 -0.53
CA LEU A 6 -20.85 3.52 -1.05
C LEU A 6 -22.22 4.17 -1.17
N VAL A 7 -22.38 5.33 -0.54
CA VAL A 7 -23.63 6.12 -0.62
C VAL A 7 -23.44 7.26 -1.60
N ILE A 8 -24.34 7.42 -2.54
CA ILE A 8 -24.35 8.49 -3.54
C ILE A 8 -25.58 9.38 -3.26
N PRO A 9 -25.44 10.49 -2.50
CA PRO A 9 -26.54 11.40 -2.28
C PRO A 9 -26.91 12.11 -3.59
N VAL A 10 -28.13 11.89 -4.09
CA VAL A 10 -28.59 12.43 -5.38
C VAL A 10 -28.60 13.96 -5.38
N SER A 11 -29.04 14.56 -4.26
CA SER A 11 -29.13 16.03 -4.11
C SER A 11 -27.79 16.76 -4.11
N LEU A 12 -26.67 16.06 -3.85
CA LEU A 12 -25.33 16.65 -3.82
C LEU A 12 -24.59 16.49 -5.15
N GLN A 13 -25.22 15.89 -6.17
CA GLN A 13 -24.59 15.70 -7.48
C GLN A 13 -24.87 16.91 -8.38
N GLU A 14 -23.85 17.38 -9.09
CA GLU A 14 -23.94 18.48 -10.07
C GLU A 14 -24.67 18.12 -11.37
N THR A 15 -25.18 16.89 -11.46
CA THR A 15 -25.88 16.37 -12.65
C THR A 15 -27.36 16.11 -12.36
N SER A 16 -28.22 16.18 -13.38
CA SER A 16 -29.64 15.84 -13.19
C SER A 16 -29.83 14.38 -12.79
N SER A 17 -30.92 14.09 -12.08
CA SER A 17 -31.23 12.74 -11.61
C SER A 17 -31.27 11.71 -12.74
N ASP A 18 -31.83 12.07 -13.90
CA ASP A 18 -31.90 11.19 -15.07
C ASP A 18 -30.49 10.85 -15.61
N LYS A 19 -29.63 11.86 -15.74
CA LYS A 19 -28.25 11.65 -16.19
C LYS A 19 -27.43 10.85 -15.16
N LEU A 20 -27.67 11.06 -13.87
CA LEU A 20 -27.05 10.28 -12.81
C LEU A 20 -27.50 8.82 -12.90
N TYR A 21 -28.78 8.58 -13.02
CA TYR A 21 -29.36 7.23 -13.18
C TYR A 21 -28.74 6.49 -14.38
N GLU A 22 -28.66 7.13 -15.54
CA GLU A 22 -28.04 6.53 -16.72
C GLU A 22 -26.55 6.20 -16.52
N LYS A 23 -25.81 7.08 -15.82
CA LYS A 23 -24.41 6.81 -15.47
C LYS A 23 -24.29 5.62 -14.53
N LEU A 24 -25.14 5.56 -13.50
CA LEU A 24 -25.12 4.47 -12.52
C LEU A 24 -25.51 3.13 -13.15
N LYS A 25 -26.49 3.10 -14.04
CA LYS A 25 -26.83 1.91 -14.83
C LYS A 25 -25.65 1.40 -15.66
N LYS A 26 -24.93 2.31 -16.33
CA LYS A 26 -23.72 1.94 -17.09
C LYS A 26 -22.63 1.35 -16.20
N VAL A 27 -22.43 1.92 -15.00
CA VAL A 27 -21.49 1.40 -14.01
C VAL A 27 -21.92 0.01 -13.54
N GLN A 28 -23.18 -0.16 -13.16
CA GLN A 28 -23.74 -1.43 -12.73
C GLN A 28 -23.51 -2.52 -13.78
N TYR A 29 -23.88 -2.24 -15.03
CA TYR A 29 -23.71 -3.20 -16.13
C TYR A 29 -22.24 -3.50 -16.44
N LYS A 30 -21.40 -2.46 -16.52
CA LYS A 30 -19.98 -2.61 -16.91
C LYS A 30 -19.15 -3.33 -15.88
N TYR A 31 -19.42 -3.10 -14.60
CA TYR A 31 -18.59 -3.59 -13.50
C TYR A 31 -19.28 -4.66 -12.64
N ASN A 32 -20.50 -5.05 -13.01
CA ASN A 32 -21.31 -6.04 -12.28
C ASN A 32 -21.38 -5.74 -10.77
N VAL A 33 -21.71 -4.49 -10.44
CA VAL A 33 -21.89 -4.04 -9.05
C VAL A 33 -23.36 -3.80 -8.75
N ASP A 34 -23.81 -4.16 -7.56
CA ASP A 34 -25.19 -3.91 -7.14
C ASP A 34 -25.38 -2.45 -6.72
N ILE A 35 -26.35 -1.79 -7.33
CA ILE A 35 -26.75 -0.42 -7.02
C ILE A 35 -28.22 -0.39 -6.65
N HIS A 36 -28.52 -0.01 -5.42
CA HIS A 36 -29.87 0.05 -4.89
C HIS A 36 -30.30 1.50 -4.69
N SER A 37 -31.50 1.81 -5.14
CA SER A 37 -32.16 3.08 -4.85
C SER A 37 -32.82 3.03 -3.48
N VAL A 38 -32.61 4.06 -2.65
CA VAL A 38 -33.25 4.22 -1.35
C VAL A 38 -33.94 5.58 -1.28
N SER A 39 -35.16 5.59 -0.73
CA SER A 39 -35.98 6.79 -0.61
C SER A 39 -35.77 7.53 0.72
N SER A 40 -35.13 6.89 1.68
CA SER A 40 -34.87 7.46 3.01
C SER A 40 -33.45 7.14 3.45
N GLY A 41 -32.84 8.07 4.17
CA GLY A 41 -31.56 7.86 4.88
C GLY A 41 -31.72 7.14 6.23
N LEU A 42 -32.94 6.92 6.70
CA LEU A 42 -33.22 6.20 7.93
C LEU A 42 -33.12 4.70 7.71
N SER A 43 -32.50 4.00 8.64
CA SER A 43 -32.35 2.55 8.64
C SER A 43 -33.25 1.92 9.69
N SER A 44 -33.86 0.79 9.37
CA SER A 44 -34.66 0.02 10.34
C SER A 44 -33.81 -0.62 11.44
N SER A 45 -32.54 -0.83 11.16
CA SER A 45 -31.53 -1.33 12.10
C SER A 45 -30.14 -0.90 11.66
N GLY A 46 -29.22 -0.70 12.60
CA GLY A 46 -27.86 -0.29 12.31
C GLY A 46 -27.69 1.22 12.16
N VAL A 47 -26.87 1.64 11.22
CA VAL A 47 -26.44 3.05 11.06
C VAL A 47 -27.25 3.73 9.96
N ASP A 48 -27.82 4.90 10.26
CA ASP A 48 -28.46 5.77 9.27
C ASP A 48 -27.45 6.33 8.26
N LEU A 49 -27.88 6.53 7.00
CA LEU A 49 -27.01 7.03 5.94
C LEU A 49 -26.52 8.46 6.15
N GLY A 50 -27.20 9.25 7.00
CA GLY A 50 -26.77 10.59 7.44
C GLY A 50 -25.89 10.61 8.69
N SER A 51 -25.52 9.46 9.21
CA SER A 51 -24.71 9.33 10.43
C SER A 51 -23.26 9.79 10.21
N ARG A 52 -22.59 10.18 11.31
CA ARG A 52 -21.15 10.48 11.33
C ARG A 52 -20.24 9.32 10.87
N TYR A 53 -20.77 8.10 10.84
CA TYR A 53 -20.07 6.92 10.34
C TYR A 53 -20.05 6.84 8.80
N VAL A 54 -20.92 7.61 8.14
CA VAL A 54 -20.92 7.78 6.69
C VAL A 54 -20.18 9.08 6.38
N SER A 55 -18.99 8.98 5.86
CA SER A 55 -18.11 10.12 5.65
C SER A 55 -17.64 10.20 4.18
N PRO A 56 -17.42 11.42 3.64
CA PRO A 56 -17.10 11.59 2.22
C PRO A 56 -15.78 10.89 1.83
N LEU A 57 -15.75 10.30 0.63
CA LEU A 57 -14.53 9.87 -0.01
C LEU A 57 -13.86 11.06 -0.68
N THR A 58 -12.54 11.11 -0.58
CA THR A 58 -11.75 12.14 -1.24
C THR A 58 -11.15 11.61 -2.52
N MET A 59 -11.38 12.29 -3.63
CA MET A 59 -10.81 11.92 -4.93
C MET A 59 -9.27 11.78 -4.83
N PRO A 60 -8.69 10.65 -5.25
CA PRO A 60 -7.24 10.50 -5.27
C PRO A 60 -6.60 11.48 -6.26
N LYS A 61 -5.57 12.19 -5.79
CA LYS A 61 -4.68 13.02 -6.61
C LYS A 61 -3.27 12.49 -6.39
N ALA A 62 -2.94 11.43 -7.12
CA ALA A 62 -1.72 10.67 -6.89
C ALA A 62 -0.56 11.17 -7.75
N MET A 63 0.62 11.24 -7.13
CA MET A 63 1.90 11.44 -7.82
C MET A 63 2.85 10.30 -7.48
N MET A 64 3.81 10.03 -8.35
CA MET A 64 4.86 9.03 -8.17
C MET A 64 6.21 9.60 -8.58
N ILE A 65 7.22 9.37 -7.76
CA ILE A 65 8.60 9.72 -8.11
C ILE A 65 9.17 8.70 -9.09
N ILE A 66 9.76 9.19 -10.17
CA ILE A 66 10.41 8.38 -11.20
C ILE A 66 11.80 8.94 -11.55
N GLY A 67 12.52 8.26 -12.41
CA GLY A 67 13.79 8.72 -12.99
C GLY A 67 15.01 8.08 -12.37
N THR A 68 16.12 8.80 -12.39
CA THR A 68 17.43 8.24 -12.00
C THR A 68 17.43 7.66 -10.58
N GLY A 69 17.83 6.41 -10.45
CA GLY A 69 17.87 5.69 -9.18
C GLY A 69 16.57 5.00 -8.79
N VAL A 70 15.44 5.29 -9.44
CA VAL A 70 14.14 4.63 -9.19
C VAL A 70 14.00 3.40 -10.09
N ARG A 71 13.49 2.29 -9.55
CA ARG A 71 13.26 1.07 -10.33
C ARG A 71 12.12 1.27 -11.34
N SER A 72 12.48 1.32 -12.62
CA SER A 72 11.54 1.62 -13.70
C SER A 72 10.45 0.56 -13.88
N TYR A 73 10.76 -0.72 -13.66
CA TYR A 73 9.78 -1.81 -13.73
C TYR A 73 8.67 -1.63 -12.68
N GLU A 74 9.04 -1.42 -11.42
CA GLU A 74 8.06 -1.21 -10.34
C GLU A 74 7.22 0.07 -10.56
N ALA A 75 7.85 1.15 -11.06
CA ALA A 75 7.13 2.37 -11.43
C ALA A 75 6.17 2.12 -12.62
N GLY A 76 6.60 1.31 -13.58
CA GLY A 76 5.76 0.88 -14.70
C GLY A 76 4.55 0.04 -14.27
N GLU A 77 4.71 -0.85 -13.29
CA GLU A 77 3.65 -1.67 -12.73
C GLU A 77 2.57 -0.81 -12.06
N VAL A 78 2.98 0.17 -11.25
CA VAL A 78 2.06 1.14 -10.62
C VAL A 78 1.33 1.97 -11.68
N TRP A 79 2.07 2.51 -12.66
CA TRP A 79 1.47 3.26 -13.75
C TRP A 79 0.49 2.41 -14.56
N HIS A 80 0.88 1.20 -14.93
CA HIS A 80 0.04 0.28 -15.71
C HIS A 80 -1.27 -0.04 -14.98
N LEU A 81 -1.19 -0.34 -13.67
CA LEU A 81 -2.39 -0.63 -12.89
C LEU A 81 -3.32 0.59 -12.85
N LEU A 82 -2.82 1.76 -12.46
CA LEU A 82 -3.67 2.93 -12.25
C LEU A 82 -4.14 3.52 -13.57
N ASP A 83 -3.24 3.80 -14.51
CA ASP A 83 -3.55 4.52 -15.76
C ASP A 83 -4.24 3.60 -16.78
N GLN A 84 -3.69 2.40 -17.02
CA GLN A 84 -4.17 1.53 -18.10
C GLN A 84 -5.33 0.62 -17.68
N ARG A 85 -5.32 0.09 -16.45
CA ARG A 85 -6.36 -0.84 -16.02
C ARG A 85 -7.53 -0.18 -15.29
N VAL A 86 -7.23 0.79 -14.42
CA VAL A 86 -8.24 1.49 -13.61
C VAL A 86 -8.74 2.75 -14.31
N GLY A 87 -7.97 3.31 -15.25
CA GLY A 87 -8.30 4.57 -15.92
C GLY A 87 -8.13 5.79 -15.03
N MET A 88 -7.28 5.69 -13.98
CA MET A 88 -6.94 6.78 -13.09
C MET A 88 -5.52 7.26 -13.40
N PRO A 89 -5.35 8.44 -14.02
CA PRO A 89 -4.02 8.98 -14.30
C PRO A 89 -3.21 9.22 -13.03
N ILE A 90 -1.92 8.87 -13.06
CA ILE A 90 -0.96 9.19 -12.01
C ILE A 90 0.10 10.13 -12.54
N THR A 91 0.37 11.23 -11.82
CA THR A 91 1.41 12.17 -12.23
C THR A 91 2.79 11.60 -11.93
N LYS A 92 3.60 11.44 -12.96
CA LYS A 92 4.97 10.93 -12.88
C LYS A 92 5.94 12.10 -12.75
N ILE A 93 6.65 12.19 -11.63
CA ILE A 93 7.54 13.30 -11.30
C ILE A 93 8.99 12.81 -11.36
N PRO A 94 9.77 13.23 -12.34
CA PRO A 94 11.20 12.96 -12.34
C PRO A 94 11.85 13.54 -11.09
N ILE A 95 12.68 12.74 -10.39
CA ILE A 95 13.32 13.14 -9.12
C ILE A 95 14.07 14.47 -9.26
N ARG A 96 14.69 14.73 -10.40
CA ARG A 96 15.40 16.00 -10.69
C ARG A 96 14.50 17.24 -10.68
N ASN A 97 13.19 17.06 -10.87
CA ASN A 97 12.20 18.15 -10.91
C ASN A 97 11.45 18.31 -9.58
N PHE A 98 11.81 17.54 -8.56
CA PHE A 98 11.06 17.47 -7.30
C PHE A 98 10.94 18.84 -6.60
N ASP A 99 11.96 19.68 -6.69
CA ASP A 99 11.95 21.00 -6.03
C ASP A 99 10.94 21.95 -6.66
N ASN A 100 10.66 21.78 -7.95
CA ASN A 100 9.81 22.68 -8.75
C ASN A 100 8.32 22.33 -8.68
N ILE A 101 7.93 21.26 -7.95
CA ILE A 101 6.53 20.87 -7.86
C ILE A 101 5.85 21.45 -6.62
N SER A 102 4.59 21.87 -6.78
CA SER A 102 3.68 22.10 -5.68
C SER A 102 3.06 20.78 -5.23
N MET A 103 3.48 20.27 -4.07
CA MET A 103 2.91 19.04 -3.51
C MET A 103 1.47 19.23 -3.04
N ASP A 104 1.03 20.46 -2.80
CA ASP A 104 -0.34 20.77 -2.30
C ASP A 104 -1.44 20.43 -3.33
N SER A 105 -1.05 20.26 -4.61
CA SER A 105 -1.96 19.78 -5.65
C SER A 105 -2.29 18.29 -5.56
N TYR A 106 -1.57 17.56 -4.72
CA TYR A 106 -1.68 16.12 -4.57
C TYR A 106 -2.04 15.74 -3.12
N ASN A 107 -2.56 14.53 -2.95
CA ASN A 107 -2.91 13.98 -1.66
C ASN A 107 -2.34 12.57 -1.41
N THR A 108 -1.67 12.02 -2.43
CA THR A 108 -1.03 10.70 -2.34
C THR A 108 0.30 10.73 -3.09
N LEU A 109 1.37 10.32 -2.41
CA LEU A 109 2.69 10.11 -3.00
C LEU A 109 3.01 8.62 -2.99
N VAL A 110 3.29 8.06 -4.17
CA VAL A 110 3.75 6.68 -4.33
C VAL A 110 5.25 6.67 -4.57
N MET A 111 5.95 5.86 -3.80
CA MET A 111 7.38 5.59 -3.96
C MET A 111 7.60 4.08 -4.10
N VAL A 112 8.28 3.69 -5.17
CA VAL A 112 8.69 2.30 -5.42
C VAL A 112 10.16 2.11 -5.03
N SER A 113 10.69 0.89 -5.10
CA SER A 113 12.11 0.66 -4.80
C SER A 113 13.01 1.60 -5.59
N GLY A 114 14.03 2.13 -4.92
CA GLY A 114 14.97 3.04 -5.54
C GLY A 114 16.07 3.51 -4.59
N ASN A 115 17.12 4.06 -5.18
CA ASN A 115 18.19 4.77 -4.48
C ASN A 115 17.92 6.28 -4.57
N TYR A 116 16.97 6.74 -3.75
CA TYR A 116 16.57 8.14 -3.70
C TYR A 116 17.66 9.00 -3.05
N LYS A 117 18.12 10.02 -3.74
CA LYS A 117 19.14 10.96 -3.27
C LYS A 117 18.49 12.30 -2.87
N PHE A 118 17.42 12.25 -2.08
CA PHE A 118 16.85 13.46 -1.52
C PHE A 118 17.75 14.08 -0.48
N ASN A 119 17.93 15.39 -0.53
CA ASN A 119 18.56 16.18 0.51
C ASN A 119 17.60 16.41 1.69
N ASP A 120 18.11 16.96 2.78
CA ASP A 120 17.33 17.16 4.01
C ASP A 120 16.13 18.10 3.80
N ASN A 121 16.26 19.14 2.96
CA ASN A 121 15.15 20.05 2.64
C ASN A 121 14.02 19.32 1.91
N GLN A 122 14.37 18.46 0.96
CA GLN A 122 13.40 17.65 0.22
C GLN A 122 12.71 16.61 1.12
N LEU A 123 13.48 15.97 2.02
CA LEU A 123 12.91 15.05 3.01
C LEU A 123 11.97 15.77 3.98
N ASN A 124 12.35 16.96 4.46
CA ASN A 124 11.50 17.80 5.30
C ASN A 124 10.22 18.26 4.56
N LYS A 125 10.35 18.60 3.26
CA LYS A 125 9.19 18.94 2.41
C LYS A 125 8.20 17.77 2.33
N ILE A 126 8.69 16.54 2.10
CA ILE A 126 7.85 15.32 2.08
C ILE A 126 7.21 15.11 3.45
N LYS A 127 8.00 15.15 4.52
CA LYS A 127 7.52 14.91 5.88
C LYS A 127 6.42 15.89 6.28
N SER A 128 6.67 17.18 6.12
CA SER A 128 5.70 18.23 6.44
C SER A 128 4.43 18.11 5.60
N TRP A 129 4.54 17.68 4.33
CA TRP A 129 3.39 17.45 3.47
C TRP A 129 2.54 16.25 3.96
N VAL A 130 3.17 15.16 4.39
CA VAL A 130 2.44 14.02 4.99
C VAL A 130 1.78 14.46 6.31
N GLU A 131 2.53 15.16 7.18
CA GLU A 131 2.04 15.64 8.49
C GLU A 131 0.78 16.53 8.39
N LYS A 132 0.56 17.20 7.27
CA LYS A 132 -0.63 18.00 6.97
C LYS A 132 -1.90 17.17 6.70
N GLY A 133 -1.79 15.84 6.60
CA GLY A 133 -2.93 14.93 6.38
C GLY A 133 -2.92 14.19 5.05
N ASN A 134 -1.77 14.18 4.36
CA ASN A 134 -1.60 13.47 3.11
C ASN A 134 -1.06 12.05 3.34
N THR A 135 -1.05 11.24 2.27
CA THR A 135 -0.65 9.84 2.34
C THR A 135 0.62 9.60 1.53
N ILE A 136 1.58 8.90 2.13
CA ILE A 136 2.73 8.36 1.42
C ILE A 136 2.64 6.83 1.39
N ILE A 137 2.86 6.25 0.21
CA ILE A 137 2.86 4.80 -0.01
C ILE A 137 4.27 4.40 -0.40
N GLY A 138 4.91 3.59 0.43
CA GLY A 138 6.20 2.98 0.13
C GLY A 138 6.01 1.52 -0.32
N ILE A 139 6.67 1.13 -1.40
CA ILE A 139 6.67 -0.25 -1.90
C ILE A 139 8.08 -0.82 -1.82
N ALA A 140 8.22 -1.96 -1.14
CA ALA A 140 9.45 -2.71 -1.01
C ALA A 140 10.64 -1.82 -0.55
N GLY A 141 11.65 -1.61 -1.38
CA GLY A 141 12.82 -0.78 -1.05
C GLY A 141 12.49 0.65 -0.64
N ALA A 142 11.37 1.22 -1.11
CA ALA A 142 10.93 2.54 -0.66
C ALA A 142 10.44 2.52 0.79
N SER A 143 9.76 1.46 1.24
CA SER A 143 9.37 1.30 2.65
C SER A 143 10.59 1.32 3.56
N LYS A 144 11.65 0.57 3.19
CA LYS A 144 12.94 0.62 3.88
C LYS A 144 13.52 2.03 3.89
N TYR A 145 13.53 2.72 2.73
CA TYR A 145 14.05 4.07 2.61
C TYR A 145 13.34 5.06 3.55
N LEU A 146 12.01 5.01 3.63
CA LEU A 146 11.20 5.89 4.50
C LEU A 146 11.53 5.67 5.99
N ILE A 147 11.79 4.42 6.39
CA ILE A 147 12.20 4.04 7.75
C ILE A 147 13.63 4.53 8.03
N ASP A 148 14.59 4.25 7.14
CA ASP A 148 16.00 4.63 7.29
C ASP A 148 16.16 6.16 7.37
N LYS A 149 15.34 6.92 6.64
CA LYS A 149 15.30 8.40 6.68
C LYS A 149 14.45 8.97 7.80
N LYS A 150 13.90 8.13 8.68
CA LYS A 150 13.08 8.55 9.84
C LYS A 150 11.86 9.41 9.45
N LEU A 151 11.33 9.18 8.26
CA LEU A 151 10.07 9.79 7.83
C LEU A 151 8.86 9.15 8.50
N VAL A 152 9.04 7.94 9.01
CA VAL A 152 8.05 7.14 9.74
C VAL A 152 8.68 6.56 11.01
N SER A 153 7.85 6.20 11.99
CA SER A 153 8.30 5.64 13.28
C SER A 153 8.43 4.11 13.29
N GLU A 154 8.08 3.47 12.18
CA GLU A 154 8.17 2.01 12.04
C GLU A 154 9.63 1.53 11.98
N ALA A 155 9.81 0.23 12.10
CA ALA A 155 11.13 -0.39 12.16
C ALA A 155 11.26 -1.57 11.19
N LEU A 156 12.50 -1.92 10.88
CA LEU A 156 12.84 -3.16 10.20
C LEU A 156 13.26 -4.21 11.24
N VAL A 157 13.05 -5.47 10.91
CA VAL A 157 13.60 -6.60 11.69
C VAL A 157 15.11 -6.47 11.68
N LYS A 158 15.71 -6.44 12.86
CA LYS A 158 17.16 -6.35 13.02
C LYS A 158 17.80 -7.71 12.74
N ASP A 159 18.95 -7.69 12.07
CA ASP A 159 19.81 -8.88 12.02
C ASP A 159 20.30 -9.19 13.44
N GLU A 160 20.13 -10.43 13.88
CA GLU A 160 20.80 -10.91 15.07
C GLU A 160 22.30 -10.90 14.78
N LYS A 161 23.08 -10.24 15.63
CA LYS A 161 24.53 -10.26 15.50
C LYS A 161 24.98 -11.70 15.71
N GLU A 162 25.57 -12.30 14.68
CA GLU A 162 26.29 -13.56 14.86
C GLU A 162 27.35 -13.34 15.91
N LYS A 163 27.26 -14.09 17.01
CA LYS A 163 28.18 -13.94 18.15
C LYS A 163 29.62 -14.37 17.82
N ASP A 164 29.75 -15.29 16.84
CA ASP A 164 31.04 -15.83 16.42
C ASP A 164 31.18 -15.81 14.90
N ILE A 165 32.36 -15.43 14.42
CA ILE A 165 32.69 -15.50 13.00
C ILE A 165 33.00 -16.95 12.65
N VAL A 166 32.06 -17.62 11.99
CA VAL A 166 32.31 -18.95 11.44
C VAL A 166 33.07 -18.81 10.12
N HIS A 167 34.33 -19.29 10.08
CA HIS A 167 35.11 -19.31 8.88
C HIS A 167 34.47 -20.25 7.83
N LYS A 168 34.10 -19.69 6.69
CA LYS A 168 33.55 -20.44 5.54
C LYS A 168 34.63 -20.55 4.45
N SER A 169 34.63 -21.65 3.69
CA SER A 169 35.53 -21.78 2.56
C SER A 169 35.25 -20.70 1.50
N TYR A 170 36.30 -20.00 1.05
CA TYR A 170 36.20 -18.94 0.05
C TYR A 170 35.56 -19.42 -1.27
N VAL A 171 35.82 -20.67 -1.68
CA VAL A 171 35.24 -21.26 -2.90
C VAL A 171 33.71 -21.24 -2.88
N ASN A 172 33.08 -21.27 -1.70
CA ASN A 172 31.62 -21.28 -1.52
C ASN A 172 31.04 -19.86 -1.30
N ALA A 173 31.86 -18.82 -1.33
CA ALA A 173 31.45 -17.45 -0.96
C ALA A 173 30.33 -16.92 -1.87
N GLN A 174 30.43 -17.17 -3.18
CA GLN A 174 29.43 -16.72 -4.15
C GLN A 174 28.12 -17.51 -4.02
N GLU A 175 28.20 -18.81 -3.84
CA GLU A 175 27.04 -19.69 -3.64
C GLU A 175 26.31 -19.35 -2.34
N ASN A 176 27.03 -19.17 -1.24
CA ASN A 176 26.46 -18.80 0.04
C ASN A 176 25.75 -17.43 -0.03
N ARG A 177 26.35 -16.46 -0.73
CA ARG A 177 25.72 -15.15 -0.95
C ARG A 177 24.44 -15.30 -1.80
N GLY A 178 24.45 -16.15 -2.83
CA GLY A 178 23.30 -16.42 -3.67
C GLY A 178 22.16 -17.06 -2.90
N LYS A 179 22.45 -18.02 -2.03
CA LYS A 179 21.46 -18.68 -1.16
C LYS A 179 20.76 -17.72 -0.18
N GLU A 180 21.47 -16.70 0.29
CA GLU A 180 20.88 -15.70 1.21
C GLU A 180 19.98 -14.69 0.51
N GLN A 181 20.05 -14.57 -0.83
CA GLN A 181 19.17 -13.70 -1.59
C GLN A 181 17.81 -14.37 -1.83
N ILE A 182 16.74 -13.58 -1.73
CA ILE A 182 15.40 -14.03 -2.11
C ILE A 182 15.22 -13.73 -3.59
N GLY A 183 15.36 -14.75 -4.42
CA GLY A 183 15.19 -14.67 -5.88
C GLY A 183 13.72 -14.52 -6.30
N GLY A 184 12.81 -15.04 -5.49
CA GLY A 184 11.37 -15.00 -5.66
C GLY A 184 10.72 -16.16 -4.92
N VAL A 185 9.81 -15.82 -4.02
CA VAL A 185 9.04 -16.80 -3.23
C VAL A 185 7.58 -16.37 -3.16
N ILE A 186 6.69 -17.33 -3.06
CA ILE A 186 5.27 -17.12 -2.79
C ILE A 186 5.03 -17.44 -1.34
N LEU A 187 4.47 -16.48 -0.62
CA LEU A 187 4.22 -16.56 0.81
C LEU A 187 2.74 -16.41 1.10
N ASN A 188 2.20 -17.26 1.95
CA ASN A 188 0.86 -17.08 2.47
C ASN A 188 0.83 -15.97 3.52
N SER A 189 -0.16 -15.09 3.45
CA SER A 189 -0.34 -14.01 4.39
C SER A 189 -1.79 -13.88 4.84
N ILE A 190 -1.99 -13.25 6.00
CA ILE A 190 -3.29 -13.01 6.61
C ILE A 190 -3.56 -11.52 6.58
N VAL A 191 -4.65 -11.13 5.90
CA VAL A 191 -5.14 -9.76 5.80
C VAL A 191 -6.19 -9.53 6.89
N ASP A 192 -6.12 -8.40 7.58
CA ASP A 192 -7.20 -7.93 8.44
C ASP A 192 -8.37 -7.41 7.58
N LEU A 193 -9.43 -8.20 7.49
CA LEU A 193 -10.63 -7.86 6.70
C LEU A 193 -11.44 -6.70 7.29
N THR A 194 -11.20 -6.33 8.56
CA THR A 194 -11.87 -5.21 9.22
C THR A 194 -11.19 -3.87 8.93
N HIS A 195 -9.94 -3.90 8.45
CA HIS A 195 -9.19 -2.72 8.09
C HIS A 195 -9.56 -2.24 6.68
N PRO A 196 -9.64 -0.91 6.39
CA PRO A 196 -9.98 -0.41 5.05
C PRO A 196 -9.10 -0.95 3.92
N LEU A 197 -7.84 -1.28 4.17
CA LEU A 197 -6.97 -1.90 3.17
C LEU A 197 -7.40 -3.33 2.81
N GLY A 198 -8.07 -4.04 3.71
CA GLY A 198 -8.63 -5.37 3.48
C GLY A 198 -10.00 -5.36 2.79
N PHE A 199 -10.55 -4.18 2.50
CA PHE A 199 -11.88 -4.10 1.89
C PHE A 199 -11.97 -4.86 0.56
N GLY A 200 -13.04 -5.68 0.46
CA GLY A 200 -13.35 -6.47 -0.73
C GLY A 200 -12.62 -7.80 -0.85
N TYR A 201 -11.79 -8.19 0.13
CA TYR A 201 -11.38 -9.57 0.28
C TYR A 201 -12.46 -10.36 1.01
N GLU A 202 -12.78 -11.55 0.52
CA GLU A 202 -13.73 -12.48 1.12
C GLU A 202 -13.01 -13.44 2.08
N ASP A 203 -11.78 -13.78 1.74
CA ASP A 203 -10.90 -14.62 2.55
C ASP A 203 -9.73 -13.78 3.10
N SER A 204 -9.33 -14.05 4.33
CA SER A 204 -8.18 -13.42 4.95
C SER A 204 -6.84 -13.91 4.39
N PHE A 205 -6.79 -15.09 3.76
CA PHE A 205 -5.57 -15.63 3.19
C PHE A 205 -5.30 -15.06 1.79
N VAL A 206 -4.15 -14.40 1.65
CA VAL A 206 -3.72 -13.79 0.38
C VAL A 206 -2.27 -14.17 0.10
N PRO A 207 -1.99 -14.86 -1.02
CA PRO A 207 -0.62 -15.10 -1.45
C PRO A 207 0.08 -13.81 -1.83
N VAL A 208 1.25 -13.54 -1.28
CA VAL A 208 2.13 -12.43 -1.63
C VAL A 208 3.39 -12.93 -2.31
N TYR A 209 3.89 -12.16 -3.27
CA TYR A 209 5.15 -12.46 -3.94
C TYR A 209 6.27 -11.60 -3.37
N LYS A 210 7.33 -12.24 -2.87
CA LYS A 210 8.48 -11.58 -2.29
C LYS A 210 9.76 -11.90 -3.06
N ASN A 211 10.46 -10.87 -3.54
CA ASN A 211 11.74 -10.96 -4.24
C ASN A 211 12.77 -9.95 -3.71
N ASN A 212 12.65 -9.61 -2.46
CA ASN A 212 13.49 -8.61 -1.82
C ASN A 212 13.74 -8.96 -0.34
N SER A 213 14.70 -8.29 0.28
CA SER A 213 15.08 -8.50 1.69
C SER A 213 14.56 -7.36 2.60
N VAL A 214 13.38 -6.83 2.31
CA VAL A 214 12.71 -5.85 3.20
C VAL A 214 11.87 -6.61 4.21
N TRP A 215 12.24 -6.51 5.48
CA TRP A 215 11.59 -7.18 6.59
C TRP A 215 11.02 -6.12 7.53
N LEU A 216 9.74 -5.80 7.37
CA LEU A 216 9.06 -4.85 8.25
C LEU A 216 8.78 -5.52 9.60
N SER A 217 9.20 -4.88 10.69
CA SER A 217 8.77 -5.34 12.01
C SER A 217 7.27 -5.10 12.19
N PRO A 218 6.57 -5.94 12.97
CA PRO A 218 5.24 -5.60 13.43
C PRO A 218 5.23 -4.22 14.07
N SER A 219 4.20 -3.42 13.77
CA SER A 219 4.05 -2.11 14.38
C SER A 219 3.85 -2.22 15.88
N LYS A 220 4.30 -1.20 16.62
CA LYS A 220 3.99 -1.06 18.05
C LYS A 220 2.51 -0.74 18.29
N ASN A 221 1.81 -0.24 17.28
CA ASN A 221 0.38 -0.03 17.32
C ASN A 221 -0.32 -1.32 16.89
N GLU A 222 -1.20 -1.84 17.73
CA GLU A 222 -1.87 -3.13 17.57
C GLU A 222 -2.72 -3.22 16.29
N TYR A 223 -3.20 -2.09 15.78
CA TYR A 223 -4.08 -1.99 14.60
C TYR A 223 -3.35 -1.69 13.29
N SER A 224 -2.04 -1.53 13.34
CA SER A 224 -1.24 -1.05 12.20
C SER A 224 -0.62 -2.14 11.35
N SER A 225 -0.53 -3.39 11.83
CA SER A 225 0.02 -4.52 11.07
C SER A 225 -1.08 -5.23 10.29
N VAL A 226 -1.43 -4.65 9.13
CA VAL A 226 -2.64 -5.00 8.36
C VAL A 226 -2.51 -6.33 7.63
N VAL A 227 -1.32 -6.65 7.10
CA VAL A 227 -1.05 -7.94 6.44
C VAL A 227 0.15 -8.58 7.10
N ARG A 228 -0.06 -9.77 7.65
CA ARG A 228 0.96 -10.55 8.37
C ARG A 228 1.23 -11.84 7.62
N TYR A 229 2.47 -12.31 7.62
CA TYR A 229 2.76 -13.64 7.11
C TYR A 229 2.14 -14.70 8.03
N SER A 230 1.58 -15.75 7.45
CA SER A 230 1.04 -16.88 8.21
C SER A 230 2.17 -17.69 8.85
N LYS A 231 1.83 -18.53 9.81
CA LYS A 231 2.74 -19.56 10.27
C LYS A 231 3.04 -20.51 9.09
N ASP A 232 4.30 -20.90 8.92
CA ASP A 232 4.75 -21.71 7.77
C ASP A 232 4.34 -21.10 6.42
N ALA A 233 4.62 -19.81 6.27
CA ALA A 233 4.12 -18.99 5.16
C ALA A 233 4.62 -19.40 3.77
N LEU A 234 5.73 -20.15 3.64
CA LEU A 234 6.32 -20.49 2.35
C LEU A 234 5.42 -21.46 1.57
N ILE A 235 4.80 -20.96 0.48
CA ILE A 235 4.00 -21.78 -0.43
C ILE A 235 4.90 -22.37 -1.52
N ASP A 236 5.78 -21.55 -2.10
CA ASP A 236 6.65 -21.97 -3.20
C ASP A 236 7.93 -21.11 -3.24
N GLY A 237 8.99 -21.67 -3.85
CA GLY A 237 10.29 -21.04 -3.95
C GLY A 237 11.27 -21.50 -2.87
N PHE A 238 12.44 -20.86 -2.80
CA PHE A 238 13.51 -21.22 -1.88
C PHE A 238 13.81 -20.10 -0.89
N MET A 239 13.89 -20.45 0.40
CA MET A 239 14.37 -19.59 1.47
C MET A 239 15.32 -20.36 2.39
N THR A 240 16.39 -19.69 2.83
CA THR A 240 17.25 -20.23 3.91
C THR A 240 16.53 -20.16 5.26
N GLU A 241 16.92 -20.98 6.23
CA GLU A 241 16.38 -20.92 7.60
C GLU A 241 16.53 -19.52 8.20
N LYS A 242 17.66 -18.87 7.99
CA LYS A 242 17.89 -17.47 8.41
C LYS A 242 16.85 -16.48 7.85
N ASN A 243 16.44 -16.66 6.60
CA ASN A 243 15.40 -15.84 6.00
C ASN A 243 14.01 -16.21 6.52
N LYS A 244 13.74 -17.48 6.83
CA LYS A 244 12.48 -17.92 7.45
C LYS A 244 12.34 -17.34 8.87
N GLU A 245 13.39 -17.34 9.67
CA GLU A 245 13.40 -16.71 11.00
C GLU A 245 13.10 -15.20 10.95
N LYS A 246 13.62 -14.51 9.92
CA LYS A 246 13.29 -13.10 9.69
C LYS A 246 11.84 -12.92 9.25
N LEU A 247 11.35 -13.80 8.40
CA LEU A 247 9.97 -13.79 7.94
C LEU A 247 8.99 -13.91 9.11
N GLU A 248 9.23 -14.84 10.02
CA GLU A 248 8.39 -15.06 11.21
C GLU A 248 8.31 -13.84 12.14
N LYS A 249 9.37 -13.02 12.15
CA LYS A 249 9.45 -11.78 12.93
C LYS A 249 8.95 -10.55 12.15
N SER A 250 8.44 -10.73 10.93
CA SER A 250 8.09 -9.63 10.03
C SER A 250 6.64 -9.66 9.57
N VAL A 251 6.22 -8.56 8.96
CA VAL A 251 4.89 -8.39 8.39
C VAL A 251 4.99 -7.84 6.96
N SER A 252 3.97 -8.10 6.14
CA SER A 252 3.94 -7.67 4.73
C SER A 252 3.48 -6.24 4.54
N LEU A 253 2.57 -5.74 5.40
CA LEU A 253 1.99 -4.40 5.25
C LEU A 253 1.74 -3.75 6.60
N VAL A 254 2.25 -2.52 6.74
CA VAL A 254 2.07 -1.70 7.94
C VAL A 254 1.53 -0.32 7.56
N VAL A 255 0.67 0.24 8.41
CA VAL A 255 0.23 1.63 8.34
C VAL A 255 0.81 2.40 9.51
N SER A 256 1.48 3.52 9.24
CA SER A 256 2.10 4.37 10.25
C SER A 256 1.46 5.75 10.27
N LYS A 257 1.18 6.28 11.46
CA LYS A 257 0.72 7.66 11.63
C LYS A 257 1.91 8.63 11.48
N VAL A 258 1.71 9.69 10.71
CA VAL A 258 2.72 10.74 10.52
C VAL A 258 2.01 12.11 10.65
N GLY A 259 2.01 12.67 11.84
CA GLY A 259 1.23 13.87 12.14
C GLY A 259 -0.27 13.61 11.96
N ARG A 260 -0.92 14.35 11.06
CA ARG A 260 -2.33 14.13 10.66
C ARG A 260 -2.48 13.18 9.47
N GLY A 261 -1.39 12.84 8.80
CA GLY A 261 -1.35 11.94 7.65
C GLY A 261 -0.89 10.54 8.01
N ILE A 262 -0.72 9.71 7.00
CA ILE A 262 -0.34 8.30 7.14
C ILE A 262 0.73 7.91 6.13
N ALA A 263 1.53 6.93 6.51
CA ALA A 263 2.39 6.19 5.62
C ALA A 263 1.93 4.74 5.53
N ILE A 264 1.79 4.22 4.33
CA ILE A 264 1.42 2.83 4.06
C ILE A 264 2.65 2.15 3.49
N LEU A 265 3.19 1.16 4.21
CA LEU A 265 4.47 0.53 3.92
C LEU A 265 4.25 -0.93 3.51
N PHE A 266 4.49 -1.23 2.25
CA PHE A 266 4.51 -2.59 1.72
C PHE A 266 5.93 -3.15 1.80
N ALA A 267 6.13 -4.30 2.44
CA ALA A 267 7.38 -5.06 2.38
C ALA A 267 7.57 -5.71 1.01
N ASP A 268 6.46 -6.11 0.40
CA ASP A 268 6.40 -6.81 -0.87
C ASP A 268 5.84 -5.89 -1.96
N ASN A 269 6.08 -6.24 -3.23
CA ASN A 269 5.51 -5.47 -4.33
C ASN A 269 4.07 -5.94 -4.63
N PRO A 270 3.02 -5.17 -4.30
CA PRO A 270 1.64 -5.59 -4.50
C PRO A 270 1.21 -5.64 -5.98
N ASN A 271 2.04 -5.11 -6.88
CA ASN A 271 1.74 -4.97 -8.30
C ASN A 271 2.69 -5.78 -9.20
N PHE A 272 3.38 -6.77 -8.62
CA PHE A 272 4.48 -7.49 -9.26
C PHE A 272 4.15 -7.91 -10.70
N ARG A 273 5.01 -7.49 -11.62
CA ARG A 273 4.93 -7.74 -13.07
C ARG A 273 3.60 -7.38 -13.74
N GLY A 274 2.74 -6.57 -13.07
CA GLY A 274 1.41 -6.26 -13.58
C GLY A 274 0.48 -7.47 -13.74
N SER A 275 0.88 -8.64 -13.24
CA SER A 275 0.18 -9.91 -13.35
C SER A 275 -0.23 -10.54 -12.00
N TRP A 276 0.35 -10.08 -10.89
CA TRP A 276 0.02 -10.56 -9.55
C TRP A 276 -1.22 -9.85 -9.02
N TYR A 277 -2.39 -10.26 -9.51
CA TYR A 277 -3.64 -9.51 -9.29
C TYR A 277 -4.18 -9.58 -7.87
N GLY A 278 -3.90 -10.64 -7.13
CA GLY A 278 -4.45 -10.87 -5.79
C GLY A 278 -4.13 -9.75 -4.79
N THR A 279 -2.95 -9.13 -4.89
CA THR A 279 -2.51 -8.05 -4.00
C THR A 279 -2.77 -6.64 -4.54
N ASN A 280 -3.17 -6.50 -5.82
CA ASN A 280 -3.49 -5.18 -6.40
C ASN A 280 -4.57 -4.44 -5.59
N ARG A 281 -5.53 -5.18 -5.02
CA ARG A 281 -6.62 -4.62 -4.22
C ARG A 281 -6.10 -3.90 -2.98
N LEU A 282 -5.10 -4.43 -2.29
CA LEU A 282 -4.44 -3.75 -1.16
C LEU A 282 -3.90 -2.38 -1.58
N PHE A 283 -3.23 -2.33 -2.73
CA PHE A 283 -2.69 -1.08 -3.26
C PHE A 283 -3.79 -0.12 -3.73
N LEU A 284 -4.83 -0.61 -4.40
CA LEU A 284 -5.97 0.21 -4.81
C LEU A 284 -6.71 0.76 -3.59
N ASN A 285 -6.92 -0.04 -2.54
CA ASN A 285 -7.50 0.44 -1.29
C ASN A 285 -6.61 1.51 -0.63
N ALA A 286 -5.28 1.38 -0.70
CA ALA A 286 -4.35 2.40 -0.22
C ALA A 286 -4.49 3.73 -0.99
N ILE A 287 -4.89 3.70 -2.25
CA ILE A 287 -5.15 4.90 -3.06
C ILE A 287 -6.54 5.47 -2.80
N PHE A 288 -7.59 4.64 -2.88
CA PHE A 288 -8.98 5.10 -2.87
C PHE A 288 -9.58 5.26 -1.47
N LEU A 289 -9.17 4.43 -0.50
CA LEU A 289 -9.70 4.43 0.86
C LEU A 289 -8.76 5.08 1.89
N ARG A 290 -7.67 5.71 1.47
CA ARG A 290 -6.65 6.31 2.34
C ARG A 290 -7.22 7.22 3.44
N ASN A 291 -8.28 7.99 3.13
CA ASN A 291 -8.91 8.91 4.09
C ASN A 291 -9.92 8.23 5.03
N LYS A 292 -10.08 6.91 4.93
CA LYS A 292 -10.85 6.07 5.86
C LYS A 292 -9.96 5.32 6.83
N ILE A 293 -8.65 5.37 6.61
CA ILE A 293 -7.69 4.72 7.49
C ILE A 293 -7.44 5.62 8.69
N TYR A 294 -7.81 5.14 9.85
CA TYR A 294 -7.51 5.75 11.13
C TYR A 294 -6.46 4.90 11.84
N VAL A 295 -5.42 5.53 12.33
CA VAL A 295 -4.40 4.90 13.18
C VAL A 295 -4.62 5.41 14.59
N PRO A 296 -5.15 4.57 15.50
CA PRO A 296 -5.47 4.96 16.88
C PRO A 296 -4.27 5.49 17.66
#